data_1d34c6a3a148b1b282dccd6feb7642f9
#
_entry.id   1d34c6a3a148b1b282dccd6feb7642f9
#
_cell.length_a   1.000
_cell.length_b   1.000
_cell.length_c   1.000
_cell.angle_alpha   90.00
_cell.angle_beta   90.00
_cell.angle_gamma   90.00
#
_symmetry.space_group_name_H-M   'P 1'
#
loop_
_entity.id
_entity.type
_entity.pdbx_description
1 polymer ?
#
loop_
_entity_poly.entity_id
_entity_poly.type
_entity_poly.pdbx_seq_one_letter_code
_entity_poly.pdbx_strand_id
1 'polypeptide(L)'
;MKFAICNELFEAWNVAQEFDFPRVFEYVKRCGYEGIEIAPFTIEKDAFHIPATRRVEIRRLAEKNDLEITGLHWLLAKTEGYYLTSPDPVMRQKTSDYFLELIRLCADLGGRFMVLGSPLQRNILPEVTQEQAFGYAADVLQKIVPMLEKCDVQIAVEPLSPKETNFLTTAAETVRLIEMIGAPDRIALHLDCKAMASEDIPIAELIRANKKHAIYFHMNDPNLLGPGFGDVDFVPIMKALLDIDYQGWASVEVFDYTPGIEVLAEKSLANMKQSLAVSTEMRS
;
A
#
# COMPACT_ATOMS: atom_id res chain seq x y z
N MET A 1 3.78 -9.23 -14.04
CA MET A 1 4.05 -8.39 -12.86
C MET A 1 4.61 -7.07 -13.32
N LYS A 2 4.13 -5.95 -12.77
CA LYS A 2 4.53 -4.57 -13.08
C LYS A 2 5.21 -3.93 -11.86
N PHE A 3 6.05 -2.92 -12.08
CA PHE A 3 6.75 -2.21 -11.01
C PHE A 3 6.20 -0.79 -10.82
N ALA A 4 5.92 -0.45 -9.56
CA ALA A 4 5.48 0.89 -9.14
C ALA A 4 6.38 1.43 -8.02
N ILE A 5 6.16 2.69 -7.64
CA ILE A 5 6.83 3.35 -6.52
C ILE A 5 5.85 4.26 -5.78
N CYS A 6 5.99 4.33 -4.48
CA CYS A 6 5.21 5.21 -3.61
C CYS A 6 5.70 6.66 -3.72
N ASN A 7 4.76 7.60 -3.80
CA ASN A 7 5.08 8.97 -4.15
C ASN A 7 5.61 9.83 -3.00
N GLU A 8 5.38 9.45 -1.74
CA GLU A 8 5.86 10.23 -0.58
C GLU A 8 7.38 10.33 -0.53
N LEU A 9 8.11 9.40 -1.14
CA LEU A 9 9.56 9.50 -1.35
C LEU A 9 9.98 10.85 -1.93
N PHE A 10 9.13 11.46 -2.77
CA PHE A 10 9.42 12.69 -3.50
C PHE A 10 8.96 13.96 -2.78
N GLU A 11 8.48 13.90 -1.53
CA GLU A 11 8.05 15.10 -0.78
C GLU A 11 9.12 16.19 -0.69
N ALA A 12 10.40 15.82 -0.67
CA ALA A 12 11.49 16.81 -0.67
C ALA A 12 11.62 17.61 -1.98
N TRP A 13 10.89 17.23 -3.03
CA TRP A 13 10.82 17.99 -4.29
C TRP A 13 9.64 18.95 -4.35
N ASN A 14 8.89 19.12 -3.27
CA ASN A 14 7.78 20.06 -3.19
C ASN A 14 8.21 21.48 -3.56
N VAL A 15 7.36 22.17 -4.31
CA VAL A 15 7.55 23.59 -4.69
C VAL A 15 6.46 24.42 -4.01
N ALA A 16 6.86 25.44 -3.27
CA ALA A 16 5.94 26.30 -2.51
C ALA A 16 4.95 25.53 -1.61
N GLN A 17 5.43 24.43 -0.99
CA GLN A 17 4.67 23.50 -0.15
C GLN A 17 3.64 22.63 -0.89
N GLU A 18 3.64 22.67 -2.22
CA GLU A 18 2.82 21.77 -3.04
C GLU A 18 3.66 20.65 -3.66
N PHE A 19 3.10 19.47 -3.76
CA PHE A 19 3.73 18.31 -4.38
C PHE A 19 3.88 18.53 -5.89
N ASP A 20 5.10 18.40 -6.40
CA ASP A 20 5.43 18.61 -7.82
C ASP A 20 5.12 17.36 -8.66
N PHE A 21 3.83 17.07 -8.86
CA PHE A 21 3.38 15.93 -9.66
C PHE A 21 3.97 15.90 -11.07
N PRO A 22 4.06 17.01 -11.84
CA PRO A 22 4.66 17.00 -13.16
C PRO A 22 6.10 16.47 -13.15
N ARG A 23 6.95 16.99 -12.28
CA ARG A 23 8.35 16.58 -12.15
C ARG A 23 8.46 15.11 -11.71
N VAL A 24 7.67 14.72 -10.72
CA VAL A 24 7.71 13.36 -10.16
C VAL A 24 7.29 12.34 -11.21
N PHE A 25 6.19 12.55 -11.92
CA PHE A 25 5.70 11.62 -12.94
C PHE A 25 6.67 11.46 -14.10
N GLU A 26 7.25 12.57 -14.60
CA GLU A 26 8.28 12.54 -15.62
C GLU A 26 9.51 11.74 -15.16
N TYR A 27 9.96 11.97 -13.92
CA TYR A 27 11.12 11.27 -13.36
C TYR A 27 10.85 9.78 -13.16
N VAL A 28 9.73 9.41 -12.54
CA VAL A 28 9.35 8.01 -12.28
C VAL A 28 9.24 7.23 -13.58
N LYS A 29 8.64 7.81 -14.63
CA LYS A 29 8.60 7.20 -15.96
C LYS A 29 10.00 7.06 -16.57
N ARG A 30 10.84 8.09 -16.46
CA ARG A 30 12.23 8.04 -16.97
C ARG A 30 13.07 6.98 -16.28
N CYS A 31 12.87 6.71 -14.98
CA CYS A 31 13.50 5.59 -14.27
C CYS A 31 13.07 4.23 -14.83
N GLY A 32 11.89 4.15 -15.44
CA GLY A 32 11.35 2.94 -16.05
C GLY A 32 10.39 2.17 -15.15
N TYR A 33 9.75 2.84 -14.20
CA TYR A 33 8.56 2.37 -13.51
C TYR A 33 7.34 2.44 -14.44
N GLU A 34 6.37 1.56 -14.21
CA GLU A 34 5.13 1.49 -14.98
C GLU A 34 3.97 2.15 -14.22
N GLY A 35 4.10 2.24 -12.90
CA GLY A 35 3.07 2.83 -12.03
C GLY A 35 3.63 3.67 -10.89
N ILE A 36 2.72 4.43 -10.28
CA ILE A 36 2.97 5.22 -9.08
C ILE A 36 1.79 5.07 -8.12
N GLU A 37 2.08 5.00 -6.84
CA GLU A 37 1.12 4.90 -5.76
C GLU A 37 1.06 6.22 -4.99
N ILE A 38 -0.14 6.70 -4.71
CA ILE A 38 -0.33 8.06 -4.19
C ILE A 38 -0.68 8.03 -2.70
N ALA A 39 0.10 8.71 -1.89
CA ALA A 39 -0.28 9.05 -0.51
C ALA A 39 -1.22 10.26 -0.53
N PRO A 40 -2.47 10.17 -0.02
CA PRO A 40 -3.46 11.26 -0.10
C PRO A 40 -2.94 12.59 0.45
N PHE A 41 -2.14 12.56 1.51
CA PHE A 41 -1.59 13.76 2.14
C PHE A 41 -0.59 14.53 1.27
N THR A 42 -0.09 13.94 0.17
CA THR A 42 0.74 14.65 -0.81
C THR A 42 -0.10 15.55 -1.71
N ILE A 43 -1.40 15.34 -1.77
CA ILE A 43 -2.35 16.20 -2.48
C ILE A 43 -2.92 17.25 -1.52
N GLU A 44 -3.49 16.79 -0.41
CA GLU A 44 -4.11 17.60 0.64
C GLU A 44 -4.17 16.81 1.95
N LYS A 45 -4.04 17.49 3.09
CA LYS A 45 -4.08 16.85 4.42
C LYS A 45 -5.36 16.05 4.65
N ASP A 46 -6.49 16.53 4.16
CA ASP A 46 -7.80 15.87 4.29
C ASP A 46 -8.39 15.62 2.89
N ALA A 47 -8.64 14.36 2.56
CA ALA A 47 -9.17 13.95 1.27
C ALA A 47 -10.54 14.60 0.92
N PHE A 48 -11.34 14.97 1.92
CA PHE A 48 -12.60 15.72 1.69
C PHE A 48 -12.37 17.09 1.05
N HIS A 49 -11.19 17.65 1.19
CA HIS A 49 -10.84 18.96 0.63
C HIS A 49 -10.20 18.89 -0.76
N ILE A 50 -9.96 17.69 -1.32
CA ILE A 50 -9.40 17.52 -2.66
C ILE A 50 -10.47 17.76 -3.72
N PRO A 51 -10.44 18.88 -4.48
CA PRO A 51 -11.45 19.16 -5.49
C PRO A 51 -11.42 18.15 -6.64
N ALA A 52 -12.57 17.86 -7.25
CA ALA A 52 -12.66 16.96 -8.38
C ALA A 52 -11.77 17.42 -9.57
N THR A 53 -11.61 18.72 -9.76
CA THR A 53 -10.72 19.30 -10.78
C THR A 53 -9.27 18.92 -10.57
N ARG A 54 -8.78 18.89 -9.31
CA ARG A 54 -7.42 18.48 -8.96
C ARG A 54 -7.20 16.99 -9.19
N ARG A 55 -8.18 16.14 -8.87
CA ARG A 55 -8.14 14.70 -9.15
C ARG A 55 -7.98 14.42 -10.64
N VAL A 56 -8.79 15.09 -11.46
CA VAL A 56 -8.73 14.99 -12.95
C VAL A 56 -7.39 15.50 -13.47
N GLU A 57 -6.86 16.59 -12.94
CA GLU A 57 -5.56 17.14 -13.33
C GLU A 57 -4.44 16.12 -13.07
N ILE A 58 -4.34 15.57 -11.85
CA ILE A 58 -3.31 14.59 -11.47
C ILE A 58 -3.41 13.35 -12.37
N ARG A 59 -4.62 12.83 -12.58
CA ARG A 59 -4.84 11.69 -13.49
C ARG A 59 -4.33 11.98 -14.90
N ARG A 60 -4.68 13.13 -15.48
CA ARG A 60 -4.23 13.52 -16.83
C ARG A 60 -2.71 13.68 -16.92
N LEU A 61 -2.07 14.17 -15.85
CA LEU A 61 -0.61 14.26 -15.79
C LEU A 61 0.03 12.88 -15.83
N ALA A 62 -0.52 11.90 -15.11
CA ALA A 62 -0.03 10.52 -15.16
C ALA A 62 -0.23 9.91 -16.55
N GLU A 63 -1.44 10.03 -17.14
CA GLU A 63 -1.75 9.56 -18.49
C GLU A 63 -0.81 10.18 -19.54
N LYS A 64 -0.52 11.49 -19.46
CA LYS A 64 0.42 12.18 -20.35
C LYS A 64 1.83 11.61 -20.30
N ASN A 65 2.25 11.11 -19.14
CA ASN A 65 3.55 10.48 -18.94
C ASN A 65 3.52 8.97 -19.20
N ASP A 66 2.42 8.40 -19.68
CA ASP A 66 2.24 6.94 -19.83
C ASP A 66 2.57 6.19 -18.52
N LEU A 67 2.05 6.70 -17.41
CA LEU A 67 2.24 6.17 -16.05
C LEU A 67 0.88 5.81 -15.46
N GLU A 68 0.71 4.60 -14.93
CA GLU A 68 -0.50 4.19 -14.23
C GLU A 68 -0.47 4.66 -12.77
N ILE A 69 -1.52 5.34 -12.31
CA ILE A 69 -1.74 5.48 -10.87
C ILE A 69 -2.33 4.18 -10.38
N THR A 70 -1.58 3.42 -9.57
CA THR A 70 -2.00 2.09 -9.10
C THR A 70 -3.11 2.20 -8.06
N GLY A 71 -3.04 3.23 -7.23
CA GLY A 71 -3.99 3.48 -6.17
C GLY A 71 -3.44 4.38 -5.06
N LEU A 72 -3.94 4.15 -3.85
CA LEU A 72 -3.60 4.93 -2.66
C LEU A 72 -2.92 4.07 -1.61
N HIS A 73 -2.02 4.65 -0.84
CA HIS A 73 -1.45 4.09 0.38
C HIS A 73 -1.43 5.12 1.51
N TRP A 74 -1.01 4.77 2.71
CA TRP A 74 -1.00 5.66 3.88
C TRP A 74 -2.36 6.32 4.15
N LEU A 75 -3.44 5.55 4.03
CA LEU A 75 -4.83 6.03 3.94
C LEU A 75 -5.26 6.92 5.11
N LEU A 76 -4.85 6.59 6.35
CA LEU A 76 -5.18 7.33 7.55
C LEU A 76 -3.98 8.09 8.13
N ALA A 77 -2.81 8.03 7.50
CA ALA A 77 -1.63 8.72 7.97
C ALA A 77 -1.81 10.25 7.93
N LYS A 78 -1.22 10.93 8.91
CA LYS A 78 -1.31 12.40 9.09
C LYS A 78 -2.75 12.92 9.27
N THR A 79 -3.74 12.03 9.47
CA THR A 79 -5.14 12.41 9.77
C THR A 79 -5.42 12.41 11.27
N GLU A 80 -6.50 13.08 11.67
CA GLU A 80 -6.97 13.14 13.05
C GLU A 80 -8.47 12.80 13.13
N GLY A 81 -8.88 12.09 14.19
CA GLY A 81 -10.28 11.78 14.42
C GLY A 81 -10.82 10.60 13.63
N TYR A 82 -9.94 9.73 13.12
CA TYR A 82 -10.28 8.44 12.50
C TYR A 82 -9.56 7.31 13.22
N TYR A 83 -10.24 6.19 13.45
CA TYR A 83 -9.65 5.07 14.16
C TYR A 83 -10.40 3.76 13.86
N LEU A 84 -9.69 2.79 13.28
CA LEU A 84 -10.28 1.55 12.76
C LEU A 84 -10.87 0.65 13.86
N THR A 85 -10.17 0.54 14.99
CA THR A 85 -10.48 -0.35 16.11
C THR A 85 -11.12 0.37 17.30
N SER A 86 -11.69 1.55 17.08
CA SER A 86 -12.30 2.36 18.14
C SER A 86 -13.52 1.67 18.75
N PRO A 87 -13.68 1.64 20.11
CA PRO A 87 -14.92 1.22 20.75
C PRO A 87 -16.07 2.22 20.51
N ASP A 88 -15.77 3.49 20.20
CA ASP A 88 -16.76 4.51 19.91
C ASP A 88 -17.38 4.30 18.51
N PRO A 89 -18.69 3.99 18.41
CA PRO A 89 -19.36 3.80 17.13
C PRO A 89 -19.40 5.08 16.27
N VAL A 90 -19.37 6.27 16.87
CA VAL A 90 -19.32 7.54 16.13
C VAL A 90 -17.97 7.68 15.42
N MET A 91 -16.87 7.34 16.11
CA MET A 91 -15.54 7.33 15.52
C MET A 91 -15.43 6.33 14.38
N ARG A 92 -15.97 5.11 14.55
CA ARG A 92 -16.00 4.10 13.50
C ARG A 92 -16.81 4.55 12.28
N GLN A 93 -17.96 5.21 12.49
CA GLN A 93 -18.74 5.75 11.38
C GLN A 93 -17.98 6.83 10.62
N LYS A 94 -17.34 7.78 11.32
CA LYS A 94 -16.47 8.78 10.68
C LYS A 94 -15.35 8.16 9.88
N THR A 95 -14.74 7.08 10.41
CA THR A 95 -13.67 6.34 9.71
C THR A 95 -14.20 5.68 8.44
N SER A 96 -15.39 5.06 8.49
CA SER A 96 -16.05 4.52 7.28
C SER A 96 -16.35 5.61 6.26
N ASP A 97 -16.89 6.77 6.69
CA ASP A 97 -17.22 7.89 5.81
C ASP A 97 -15.95 8.44 5.12
N TYR A 98 -14.83 8.49 5.83
CA TYR A 98 -13.55 8.89 5.26
C TYR A 98 -13.03 7.87 4.22
N PHE A 99 -13.16 6.57 4.48
CA PHE A 99 -12.86 5.56 3.48
C PHE A 99 -13.73 5.67 2.24
N LEU A 100 -15.03 6.02 2.37
CA LEU A 100 -15.87 6.26 1.20
C LEU A 100 -15.33 7.41 0.32
N GLU A 101 -14.76 8.45 0.94
CA GLU A 101 -14.13 9.53 0.18
C GLU A 101 -12.81 9.11 -0.46
N LEU A 102 -11.98 8.35 0.26
CA LEU A 102 -10.75 7.79 -0.31
C LEU A 102 -11.03 6.84 -1.49
N ILE A 103 -12.11 6.06 -1.44
CA ILE A 103 -12.53 5.19 -2.57
C ILE A 103 -12.87 6.04 -3.80
N ARG A 104 -13.62 7.15 -3.63
CA ARG A 104 -13.90 8.08 -4.73
C ARG A 104 -12.62 8.71 -5.27
N LEU A 105 -11.73 9.18 -4.38
CA LEU A 105 -10.43 9.74 -4.75
C LEU A 105 -9.62 8.74 -5.58
N CYS A 106 -9.50 7.49 -5.11
CA CYS A 106 -8.78 6.42 -5.80
C CYS A 106 -9.33 6.23 -7.22
N ALA A 107 -10.64 6.07 -7.35
CA ALA A 107 -11.30 5.88 -8.64
C ALA A 107 -11.15 7.10 -9.57
N ASP A 108 -11.30 8.33 -9.05
CA ASP A 108 -11.16 9.57 -9.83
C ASP A 108 -9.73 9.74 -10.37
N LEU A 109 -8.72 9.31 -9.61
CA LEU A 109 -7.32 9.26 -10.03
C LEU A 109 -7.03 8.14 -11.04
N GLY A 110 -7.95 7.20 -11.23
CA GLY A 110 -7.77 6.02 -12.10
C GLY A 110 -7.10 4.83 -11.39
N GLY A 111 -6.92 4.91 -10.07
CA GLY A 111 -6.38 3.85 -9.24
C GLY A 111 -7.40 2.73 -8.97
N ARG A 112 -6.89 1.56 -8.57
CA ARG A 112 -7.72 0.38 -8.27
C ARG A 112 -7.43 -0.22 -6.89
N PHE A 113 -6.32 0.13 -6.27
CA PHE A 113 -5.89 -0.44 -5.00
C PHE A 113 -5.80 0.62 -3.92
N MET A 114 -6.11 0.26 -2.69
CA MET A 114 -5.95 1.11 -1.51
C MET A 114 -5.25 0.29 -0.43
N VAL A 115 -3.97 0.59 -0.12
CA VAL A 115 -3.20 -0.13 0.89
C VAL A 115 -3.53 0.42 2.28
N LEU A 116 -4.11 -0.44 3.12
CA LEU A 116 -4.49 -0.12 4.49
C LEU A 116 -3.42 -0.61 5.47
N GLY A 117 -2.40 0.23 5.70
CA GLY A 117 -1.27 -0.04 6.59
C GLY A 117 -1.10 0.93 7.77
N SER A 118 -1.90 1.99 7.88
CA SER A 118 -1.72 3.07 8.88
C SER A 118 -1.67 2.57 10.34
N PRO A 119 -0.50 2.49 11.00
CA PRO A 119 -0.36 1.83 12.30
C PRO A 119 -1.04 2.58 13.44
N LEU A 120 -0.94 3.90 13.46
CA LEU A 120 -1.40 4.72 14.58
C LEU A 120 -2.92 4.75 14.73
N GLN A 121 -3.66 4.48 13.65
CA GLN A 121 -5.12 4.54 13.62
C GLN A 121 -5.78 3.16 13.74
N ARG A 122 -5.04 2.11 14.15
CA ARG A 122 -5.57 0.75 14.26
C ARG A 122 -5.15 -0.02 15.50
N ASN A 123 -4.36 0.56 16.41
CA ASN A 123 -3.93 -0.12 17.62
C ASN A 123 -5.12 -0.59 18.48
N ILE A 124 -4.99 -1.73 19.13
CA ILE A 124 -5.93 -2.16 20.16
C ILE A 124 -5.76 -1.23 21.38
N LEU A 125 -6.82 -0.51 21.74
CA LEU A 125 -6.83 0.39 22.89
C LEU A 125 -6.85 -0.42 24.20
N PRO A 126 -6.37 0.15 25.34
CA PRO A 126 -6.24 -0.59 26.60
C PRO A 126 -7.52 -1.27 27.11
N GLU A 127 -8.69 -0.67 26.82
CA GLU A 127 -10.00 -1.17 27.23
C GLU A 127 -10.65 -2.13 26.21
N VAL A 128 -9.96 -2.40 25.11
CA VAL A 128 -10.49 -3.21 23.98
C VAL A 128 -9.78 -4.56 23.95
N THR A 129 -10.54 -5.63 23.87
CA THR A 129 -9.98 -6.97 23.62
C THR A 129 -9.63 -7.15 22.15
N GLN A 130 -8.77 -8.10 21.82
CA GLN A 130 -8.44 -8.44 20.43
C GLN A 130 -9.69 -8.79 19.62
N GLU A 131 -10.59 -9.61 20.16
CA GLU A 131 -11.85 -9.99 19.49
C GLU A 131 -12.74 -8.78 19.21
N GLN A 132 -12.82 -7.84 20.15
CA GLN A 132 -13.55 -6.59 19.92
C GLN A 132 -12.90 -5.74 18.83
N ALA A 133 -11.56 -5.64 18.80
CA ALA A 133 -10.84 -4.92 17.76
C ALA A 133 -11.09 -5.50 16.37
N PHE A 134 -11.10 -6.84 16.22
CA PHE A 134 -11.51 -7.50 14.99
C PHE A 134 -12.94 -7.15 14.59
N GLY A 135 -13.89 -7.20 15.53
CA GLY A 135 -15.29 -6.83 15.28
C GLY A 135 -15.44 -5.36 14.86
N TYR A 136 -14.71 -4.43 15.50
CA TYR A 136 -14.75 -3.01 15.16
C TYR A 136 -14.15 -2.71 13.79
N ALA A 137 -13.01 -3.33 13.47
CA ALA A 137 -12.40 -3.21 12.16
C ALA A 137 -13.30 -3.78 11.05
N ALA A 138 -13.90 -4.95 11.29
CA ALA A 138 -14.86 -5.54 10.37
C ALA A 138 -16.10 -4.64 10.16
N ASP A 139 -16.68 -4.05 11.23
CA ASP A 139 -17.80 -3.11 11.15
C ASP A 139 -17.48 -1.90 10.26
N VAL A 140 -16.28 -1.32 10.38
CA VAL A 140 -15.84 -0.20 9.55
C VAL A 140 -15.72 -0.61 8.09
N LEU A 141 -15.07 -1.74 7.81
CA LEU A 141 -14.74 -2.16 6.45
C LEU A 141 -15.95 -2.76 5.72
N GLN A 142 -16.86 -3.46 6.40
CA GLN A 142 -18.10 -3.96 5.78
C GLN A 142 -18.98 -2.84 5.23
N LYS A 143 -19.05 -1.69 5.90
CA LYS A 143 -19.86 -0.54 5.47
C LYS A 143 -19.42 0.05 4.13
N ILE A 144 -18.17 -0.11 3.75
CA ILE A 144 -17.62 0.48 2.53
C ILE A 144 -17.61 -0.47 1.33
N VAL A 145 -17.90 -1.77 1.53
CA VAL A 145 -17.91 -2.78 0.46
C VAL A 145 -18.79 -2.37 -0.73
N PRO A 146 -20.01 -1.86 -0.57
CA PRO A 146 -20.85 -1.46 -1.70
C PRO A 146 -20.20 -0.35 -2.56
N MET A 147 -19.41 0.54 -1.94
CA MET A 147 -18.71 1.60 -2.69
C MET A 147 -17.48 1.05 -3.40
N LEU A 148 -16.76 0.12 -2.81
CA LEU A 148 -15.65 -0.58 -3.46
C LEU A 148 -16.12 -1.30 -4.73
N GLU A 149 -17.28 -1.99 -4.65
CA GLU A 149 -17.91 -2.63 -5.81
C GLU A 149 -18.29 -1.63 -6.90
N LYS A 150 -18.98 -0.54 -6.50
CA LYS A 150 -19.42 0.50 -7.42
C LYS A 150 -18.29 1.18 -8.16
N CYS A 151 -17.15 1.40 -7.49
CA CYS A 151 -15.99 2.12 -8.02
C CYS A 151 -14.94 1.20 -8.66
N ASP A 152 -15.11 -0.13 -8.58
CA ASP A 152 -14.14 -1.15 -8.97
C ASP A 152 -12.76 -0.95 -8.30
N VAL A 153 -12.79 -0.64 -7.00
CA VAL A 153 -11.61 -0.45 -6.14
C VAL A 153 -11.51 -1.62 -5.16
N GLN A 154 -10.30 -1.99 -4.78
CA GLN A 154 -10.00 -3.01 -3.78
C GLN A 154 -9.18 -2.41 -2.64
N ILE A 155 -9.45 -2.86 -1.40
CA ILE A 155 -8.55 -2.59 -0.27
C ILE A 155 -7.60 -3.77 -0.09
N ALA A 156 -6.32 -3.47 -0.05
CA ALA A 156 -5.26 -4.39 0.31
C ALA A 156 -4.87 -4.13 1.78
N VAL A 157 -5.34 -4.98 2.69
CA VAL A 157 -5.08 -4.85 4.14
C VAL A 157 -3.68 -5.37 4.44
N GLU A 158 -2.87 -4.52 5.07
CA GLU A 158 -1.47 -4.79 5.34
C GLU A 158 -1.24 -5.23 6.79
N PRO A 159 -0.67 -6.42 7.03
CA PRO A 159 -0.05 -6.74 8.32
C PRO A 159 1.21 -5.89 8.51
N LEU A 160 1.46 -5.42 9.73
CA LEU A 160 2.64 -4.63 10.08
C LEU A 160 3.42 -5.30 11.20
N SER A 161 4.69 -4.96 11.34
CA SER A 161 5.52 -5.55 12.39
C SER A 161 4.99 -5.22 13.81
N PRO A 162 5.23 -6.09 14.81
CA PRO A 162 4.85 -5.81 16.21
C PRO A 162 5.51 -4.56 16.80
N LYS A 163 6.52 -4.01 16.13
CA LYS A 163 7.15 -2.73 16.51
C LYS A 163 6.31 -1.52 16.13
N GLU A 164 5.43 -1.66 15.14
CA GLU A 164 4.62 -0.58 14.57
C GLU A 164 3.20 -0.57 15.13
N THR A 165 2.63 -1.75 15.39
CA THR A 165 1.24 -1.89 15.85
C THR A 165 1.08 -3.14 16.71
N ASN A 166 -0.02 -3.22 17.46
CA ASN A 166 -0.44 -4.42 18.20
C ASN A 166 -1.70 -5.08 17.59
N PHE A 167 -2.06 -4.72 16.34
CA PHE A 167 -3.22 -5.27 15.64
C PHE A 167 -2.90 -5.59 14.18
N LEU A 168 -3.20 -6.81 13.75
CA LEU A 168 -2.85 -7.36 12.44
C LEU A 168 -1.32 -7.36 12.24
N THR A 169 -0.64 -8.16 13.05
CA THR A 169 0.83 -8.25 13.03
C THR A 169 1.34 -9.43 12.20
N THR A 170 0.44 -10.25 11.66
CA THR A 170 0.76 -11.37 10.79
C THR A 170 -0.19 -11.45 9.59
N ALA A 171 0.26 -12.10 8.52
CA ALA A 171 -0.59 -12.41 7.37
C ALA A 171 -1.83 -13.25 7.80
N ALA A 172 -1.66 -14.19 8.73
CA ALA A 172 -2.75 -15.03 9.22
C ALA A 172 -3.83 -14.23 9.97
N GLU A 173 -3.46 -13.27 10.83
CA GLU A 173 -4.43 -12.37 11.48
C GLU A 173 -5.17 -11.52 10.45
N THR A 174 -4.47 -11.03 9.44
CA THR A 174 -5.08 -10.21 8.38
C THR A 174 -6.06 -11.02 7.54
N VAL A 175 -5.71 -12.25 7.16
CA VAL A 175 -6.64 -13.17 6.46
C VAL A 175 -7.88 -13.44 7.31
N ARG A 176 -7.72 -13.65 8.63
CA ARG A 176 -8.86 -13.81 9.55
C ARG A 176 -9.82 -12.60 9.49
N LEU A 177 -9.29 -11.37 9.50
CA LEU A 177 -10.15 -10.17 9.36
C LEU A 177 -10.87 -10.16 8.01
N ILE A 178 -10.17 -10.45 6.91
CA ILE A 178 -10.75 -10.51 5.57
C ILE A 178 -11.90 -11.52 5.50
N GLU A 179 -11.72 -12.69 6.08
CA GLU A 179 -12.77 -13.72 6.17
C GLU A 179 -13.99 -13.25 6.99
N MET A 180 -13.76 -12.55 8.11
CA MET A 180 -14.84 -11.97 8.91
C MET A 180 -15.62 -10.88 8.15
N ILE A 181 -14.98 -10.11 7.28
CA ILE A 181 -15.64 -9.10 6.44
C ILE A 181 -16.51 -9.77 5.39
N GLY A 182 -16.09 -10.90 4.82
CA GLY A 182 -16.87 -11.70 3.88
C GLY A 182 -16.95 -11.15 2.45
N ALA A 183 -16.02 -10.27 2.05
CA ALA A 183 -15.94 -9.67 0.72
C ALA A 183 -14.52 -9.80 0.11
N PRO A 184 -14.01 -11.04 -0.11
CA PRO A 184 -12.62 -11.28 -0.51
C PRO A 184 -12.28 -10.71 -1.90
N ASP A 185 -13.27 -10.48 -2.76
CA ASP A 185 -13.07 -9.85 -4.07
C ASP A 185 -12.85 -8.34 -3.98
N ARG A 186 -13.10 -7.72 -2.82
CA ARG A 186 -12.99 -6.28 -2.59
C ARG A 186 -12.01 -5.91 -1.49
N ILE A 187 -11.82 -6.78 -0.51
CA ILE A 187 -10.90 -6.58 0.62
C ILE A 187 -10.05 -7.84 0.73
N ALA A 188 -8.76 -7.68 0.45
CA ALA A 188 -7.82 -8.77 0.35
C ALA A 188 -6.49 -8.41 1.04
N LEU A 189 -5.51 -9.30 0.99
CA LEU A 189 -4.25 -9.17 1.69
C LEU A 189 -3.24 -8.34 0.89
N HIS A 190 -2.58 -7.41 1.56
CA HIS A 190 -1.31 -6.82 1.15
C HIS A 190 -0.14 -7.54 1.83
N LEU A 191 0.97 -7.68 1.13
CA LEU A 191 2.21 -8.21 1.70
C LEU A 191 3.36 -7.24 1.48
N ASP A 192 3.97 -6.79 2.58
CA ASP A 192 5.11 -5.88 2.65
C ASP A 192 6.36 -6.66 3.07
N CYS A 193 7.48 -6.50 2.36
CA CYS A 193 8.70 -7.29 2.63
C CYS A 193 9.29 -7.01 4.02
N LYS A 194 9.29 -5.75 4.48
CA LYS A 194 9.75 -5.36 5.83
C LYS A 194 8.86 -5.99 6.91
N ALA A 195 7.54 -5.98 6.71
CA ALA A 195 6.61 -6.56 7.65
C ALA A 195 6.73 -8.10 7.68
N MET A 196 6.77 -8.76 6.51
CA MET A 196 6.97 -10.21 6.40
C MET A 196 8.29 -10.67 7.05
N ALA A 197 9.35 -9.86 7.01
CA ALA A 197 10.62 -10.18 7.67
C ALA A 197 10.52 -10.21 9.20
N SER A 198 9.42 -9.72 9.79
CA SER A 198 9.17 -9.82 11.25
C SER A 198 8.42 -11.11 11.65
N GLU A 199 7.93 -11.89 10.69
CA GLU A 199 7.32 -13.19 10.95
C GLU A 199 8.38 -14.31 10.96
N ASP A 200 8.15 -15.39 11.72
CA ASP A 200 9.07 -16.53 11.84
C ASP A 200 9.06 -17.45 10.59
N ILE A 201 8.53 -16.97 9.47
CA ILE A 201 8.38 -17.71 8.22
C ILE A 201 9.17 -16.97 7.13
N PRO A 202 9.97 -17.65 6.30
CA PRO A 202 10.66 -17.01 5.18
C PRO A 202 9.68 -16.26 4.26
N ILE A 203 10.04 -15.05 3.81
CA ILE A 203 9.18 -14.18 2.98
C ILE A 203 8.65 -14.95 1.76
N ALA A 204 9.49 -15.70 1.06
CA ALA A 204 9.08 -16.46 -0.11
C ALA A 204 8.05 -17.55 0.21
N GLU A 205 8.06 -18.12 1.40
CA GLU A 205 7.07 -19.10 1.85
C GLU A 205 5.75 -18.43 2.24
N LEU A 206 5.82 -17.27 2.91
CA LEU A 206 4.63 -16.44 3.19
C LEU A 206 3.90 -16.06 1.92
N ILE A 207 4.63 -15.63 0.89
CA ILE A 207 4.04 -15.30 -0.43
C ILE A 207 3.31 -16.51 -1.01
N ARG A 208 3.94 -17.69 -1.05
CA ARG A 208 3.32 -18.90 -1.61
C ARG A 208 2.12 -19.37 -0.80
N ALA A 209 2.21 -19.30 0.52
CA ALA A 209 1.12 -19.70 1.42
C ALA A 209 -0.12 -18.81 1.22
N ASN A 210 0.06 -17.52 0.94
CA ASN A 210 -1.01 -16.54 0.82
C ASN A 210 -1.44 -16.24 -0.63
N LYS A 211 -1.07 -17.07 -1.62
CA LYS A 211 -1.35 -16.84 -3.05
C LYS A 211 -2.81 -16.57 -3.41
N LYS A 212 -3.76 -17.03 -2.58
CA LYS A 212 -5.21 -16.84 -2.80
C LYS A 212 -5.75 -15.55 -2.24
N HIS A 213 -4.99 -14.90 -1.36
CA HIS A 213 -5.42 -13.74 -0.59
C HIS A 213 -4.64 -12.47 -0.97
N ALA A 214 -3.36 -12.61 -1.36
CA ALA A 214 -2.49 -11.47 -1.63
C ALA A 214 -2.76 -10.87 -3.03
N ILE A 215 -3.05 -9.57 -3.07
CA ILE A 215 -3.37 -8.84 -4.30
C ILE A 215 -2.39 -7.71 -4.60
N TYR A 216 -1.56 -7.28 -3.64
CA TYR A 216 -0.64 -6.16 -3.79
C TYR A 216 0.60 -6.37 -2.92
N PHE A 217 1.76 -5.90 -3.38
CA PHE A 217 3.04 -6.11 -2.68
C PHE A 217 3.84 -4.82 -2.57
N HIS A 218 4.36 -4.52 -1.36
CA HIS A 218 5.40 -3.53 -1.17
C HIS A 218 6.79 -4.19 -1.08
N MET A 219 7.73 -3.58 -1.80
CA MET A 219 9.11 -4.00 -1.90
C MET A 219 10.00 -3.02 -1.14
N ASN A 220 10.51 -3.47 -0.02
CA ASN A 220 11.38 -2.73 0.88
C ASN A 220 12.23 -3.69 1.71
N ASP A 221 13.11 -3.13 2.53
CA ASP A 221 14.00 -3.88 3.39
C ASP A 221 13.77 -3.48 4.87
N PRO A 222 13.95 -4.37 5.86
CA PRO A 222 13.82 -4.04 7.29
C PRO A 222 14.67 -2.86 7.78
N ASN A 223 15.69 -2.47 7.02
CA ASN A 223 16.49 -1.28 7.27
C ASN A 223 15.79 0.03 6.86
N LEU A 224 14.51 -0.01 6.47
CA LEU A 224 13.67 1.10 6.04
C LEU A 224 14.02 1.68 4.67
N LEU A 225 14.89 1.02 3.91
CA LEU A 225 15.29 1.39 2.56
C LEU A 225 14.61 0.47 1.52
N GLY A 226 14.85 0.74 0.25
CA GLY A 226 14.30 -0.06 -0.84
C GLY A 226 15.14 -1.33 -1.15
N PRO A 227 14.68 -2.15 -2.12
CA PRO A 227 15.40 -3.32 -2.59
C PRO A 227 16.85 -3.06 -2.97
N GLY A 228 17.76 -3.90 -2.48
CA GLY A 228 19.19 -3.83 -2.76
C GLY A 228 19.98 -2.86 -1.89
N PHE A 229 19.37 -2.30 -0.83
CA PHE A 229 20.06 -1.46 0.15
C PHE A 229 20.35 -2.18 1.46
N GLY A 230 19.71 -3.30 1.73
CA GLY A 230 19.89 -4.10 2.94
C GLY A 230 20.27 -5.54 2.62
N ASP A 231 19.96 -6.43 3.57
CA ASP A 231 20.36 -7.83 3.54
C ASP A 231 19.30 -8.76 2.93
N VAL A 232 18.12 -8.24 2.56
CA VAL A 232 17.07 -9.06 1.95
C VAL A 232 17.49 -9.48 0.53
N ASP A 233 17.53 -10.81 0.32
CA ASP A 233 17.69 -11.37 -1.02
C ASP A 233 16.34 -11.39 -1.74
N PHE A 234 16.21 -10.54 -2.77
CA PHE A 234 14.99 -10.44 -3.56
C PHE A 234 14.82 -11.54 -4.61
N VAL A 235 15.86 -12.36 -4.91
CA VAL A 235 15.73 -13.47 -5.87
C VAL A 235 14.70 -14.50 -5.40
N PRO A 236 14.72 -15.05 -4.18
CA PRO A 236 13.68 -15.96 -3.71
C PRO A 236 12.28 -15.33 -3.67
N ILE A 237 12.18 -14.01 -3.40
CA ILE A 237 10.92 -13.26 -3.36
C ILE A 237 10.32 -13.20 -4.78
N MET A 238 11.11 -12.74 -5.76
CA MET A 238 10.67 -12.68 -7.16
C MET A 238 10.32 -14.08 -7.70
N LYS A 239 11.10 -15.10 -7.31
CA LYS A 239 10.77 -16.48 -7.65
C LYS A 239 9.42 -16.91 -7.06
N ALA A 240 9.13 -16.57 -5.81
CA ALA A 240 7.85 -16.90 -5.18
C ALA A 240 6.67 -16.21 -5.90
N LEU A 241 6.82 -14.94 -6.29
CA LEU A 241 5.81 -14.22 -7.09
C LEU A 241 5.59 -14.88 -8.46
N LEU A 242 6.67 -15.31 -9.13
CA LEU A 242 6.56 -16.08 -10.37
C LEU A 242 5.88 -17.43 -10.13
N ASP A 243 6.19 -18.15 -9.03
CA ASP A 243 5.64 -19.47 -8.72
C ASP A 243 4.12 -19.43 -8.50
N ILE A 244 3.58 -18.31 -8.02
CA ILE A 244 2.14 -18.09 -7.85
C ILE A 244 1.48 -17.42 -9.07
N ASP A 245 2.22 -17.24 -10.18
CA ASP A 245 1.78 -16.55 -11.40
C ASP A 245 1.25 -15.11 -11.14
N TYR A 246 1.87 -14.39 -10.22
CA TYR A 246 1.46 -13.03 -9.87
C TYR A 246 1.63 -12.06 -11.06
N GLN A 247 0.55 -11.38 -11.44
CA GLN A 247 0.53 -10.42 -12.55
C GLN A 247 0.27 -8.97 -12.11
N GLY A 248 0.14 -8.74 -10.79
CA GLY A 248 -0.16 -7.43 -10.23
C GLY A 248 1.06 -6.52 -10.07
N TRP A 249 0.99 -5.65 -9.08
CA TRP A 249 1.97 -4.60 -8.79
C TRP A 249 2.93 -5.01 -7.67
N ALA A 250 4.20 -4.76 -7.89
CA ALA A 250 5.26 -4.75 -6.89
C ALA A 250 5.76 -3.31 -6.75
N SER A 251 5.36 -2.61 -5.70
CA SER A 251 5.59 -1.18 -5.49
C SER A 251 6.72 -0.96 -4.49
N VAL A 252 7.67 -0.10 -4.81
CA VAL A 252 8.74 0.31 -3.89
C VAL A 252 8.17 1.28 -2.87
N GLU A 253 8.28 0.96 -1.58
CA GLU A 253 7.97 1.85 -0.47
C GLU A 253 9.20 1.96 0.45
N VAL A 254 9.62 3.17 0.77
CA VAL A 254 10.80 3.43 1.61
C VAL A 254 10.47 4.45 2.70
N PHE A 255 11.19 4.38 3.82
CA PHE A 255 10.91 5.21 4.99
C PHE A 255 12.15 6.01 5.44
N ASP A 256 13.35 5.65 4.98
CA ASP A 256 14.59 6.40 5.19
C ASP A 256 15.08 6.96 3.86
N TYR A 257 15.10 8.27 3.72
CA TYR A 257 15.48 8.99 2.50
C TYR A 257 16.95 9.44 2.48
N THR A 258 17.74 9.02 3.48
CA THR A 258 19.15 9.43 3.65
C THR A 258 20.02 9.18 2.41
N PRO A 259 19.88 8.07 1.65
CA PRO A 259 20.69 7.86 0.45
C PRO A 259 20.39 8.81 -0.72
N GLY A 260 19.29 9.56 -0.64
CA GLY A 260 18.82 10.44 -1.69
C GLY A 260 17.74 9.79 -2.57
N ILE A 261 16.79 10.62 -3.01
CA ILE A 261 15.57 10.20 -3.70
C ILE A 261 15.88 9.45 -5.00
N GLU A 262 16.75 10.02 -5.83
CA GLU A 262 17.14 9.44 -7.13
C GLU A 262 17.82 8.08 -6.94
N VAL A 263 18.76 8.00 -5.98
CA VAL A 263 19.50 6.77 -5.67
C VAL A 263 18.54 5.68 -5.20
N LEU A 264 17.59 6.03 -4.32
CA LEU A 264 16.59 5.08 -3.83
C LEU A 264 15.68 4.56 -4.96
N ALA A 265 15.14 5.46 -5.78
CA ALA A 265 14.25 5.07 -6.86
C ALA A 265 14.97 4.21 -7.92
N GLU A 266 16.14 4.64 -8.39
CA GLU A 266 16.86 3.95 -9.47
C GLU A 266 17.43 2.60 -9.03
N LYS A 267 18.10 2.54 -7.87
CA LYS A 267 18.72 1.31 -7.37
C LYS A 267 17.68 0.26 -6.97
N SER A 268 16.56 0.68 -6.35
CA SER A 268 15.50 -0.27 -5.99
C SER A 268 14.90 -0.94 -7.22
N LEU A 269 14.59 -0.18 -8.28
CA LEU A 269 14.07 -0.75 -9.52
C LEU A 269 15.09 -1.64 -10.20
N ALA A 270 16.36 -1.24 -10.25
CA ALA A 270 17.44 -2.04 -10.84
C ALA A 270 17.58 -3.39 -10.12
N ASN A 271 17.55 -3.40 -8.77
CA ASN A 271 17.61 -4.63 -7.98
C ASN A 271 16.40 -5.54 -8.26
N MET A 272 15.18 -5.00 -8.27
CA MET A 272 13.98 -5.79 -8.56
C MET A 272 14.04 -6.42 -9.97
N LYS A 273 14.44 -5.64 -11.00
CA LYS A 273 14.56 -6.14 -12.38
C LYS A 273 15.63 -7.22 -12.49
N GLN A 274 16.78 -7.03 -11.84
CA GLN A 274 17.85 -8.04 -11.80
C GLN A 274 17.39 -9.32 -11.10
N SER A 275 16.76 -9.20 -9.94
CA SER A 275 16.24 -10.34 -9.16
C SER A 275 15.18 -11.11 -9.94
N LEU A 276 14.31 -10.41 -10.68
CA LEU A 276 13.30 -11.03 -11.54
C LEU A 276 13.95 -11.78 -12.71
N ALA A 277 14.98 -11.20 -13.36
CA ALA A 277 15.69 -11.86 -14.45
C ALA A 277 16.35 -13.17 -13.98
N VAL A 278 17.10 -13.13 -12.87
CA VAL A 278 17.71 -14.33 -12.26
C VAL A 278 16.65 -15.38 -11.91
N SER A 279 15.53 -14.96 -11.30
CA SER A 279 14.45 -15.88 -10.93
C SER A 279 13.77 -16.52 -12.14
N THR A 280 13.70 -15.83 -13.26
CA THR A 280 13.14 -16.35 -14.53
C THR A 280 14.06 -17.41 -15.13
N GLU A 281 15.37 -17.18 -15.13
CA GLU A 281 16.37 -18.17 -15.60
C GLU A 281 16.34 -19.45 -14.75
N MET A 282 16.07 -19.34 -13.43
CA MET A 282 15.95 -20.51 -12.53
C MET A 282 14.69 -21.35 -12.78
N ARG A 283 13.69 -20.84 -13.52
CA ARG A 283 12.47 -21.58 -13.90
C ARG A 283 12.60 -22.31 -15.24
N SER A 284 13.51 -21.86 -16.11
CA SER A 284 13.77 -22.48 -17.42
C SER A 284 14.65 -23.73 -17.29
#